data_8ab00e7dbcd0c25d977d88c9843cb2af
#
_entry.id   8ab00e7dbcd0c25d977d88c9843cb2af
#
_cell.length_a   1.000
_cell.length_b   1.000
_cell.length_c   1.000
_cell.angle_alpha   90.00
_cell.angle_beta   90.00
_cell.angle_gamma   90.00
#
_symmetry.space_group_name_H-M   'P 1'
#
loop_
_entity.id
_entity.type
_entity.pdbx_description
1 polymer ?
#
loop_
_entity_poly.entity_id
_entity_poly.type
_entity_poly.pdbx_seq_one_letter_code
_entity_poly.pdbx_strand_id
1 'polypeptide(L)'
;MAKRGGFPGGMGMPGNMNNLMKQAQRMQKQMEETTKELEEKEITATAGGGAVEITVSGTREVLKVKLDEEVVDPDDIEMLEDLIVAATNEALRKVEEASASAMSRLTGGLGNMPGMPF
;
A
#
# COMPACT_ATOMS: atom_id res chain seq x y z
N MET A 1 26.68 -20.42 -38.07
CA MET A 1 26.43 -20.03 -37.65
C MET A 1 25.59 -19.47 -37.30
N ALA A 2 25.52 -19.52 -37.31
CA ALA A 2 24.86 -19.03 -36.97
C ALA A 2 24.06 -18.62 -36.72
N LYS A 3 23.79 -18.66 -36.70
CA LYS A 3 22.98 -18.34 -36.50
C LYS A 3 22.39 -18.00 -35.78
N ARG A 4 22.67 -17.99 -35.48
CA ARG A 4 22.24 -17.63 -34.80
C ARG A 4 21.75 -16.96 -34.62
N GLY A 5 22.16 -16.88 -34.68
CA GLY A 5 21.71 -15.85 -34.68
C GLY A 5 20.50 -15.74 -34.71
N GLY A 6 20.45 -16.18 -35.04
CA GLY A 6 19.28 -16.11 -35.12
C GLY A 6 18.43 -15.99 -34.02
N PHE A 7 18.78 -15.55 -33.02
CA PHE A 7 17.94 -15.43 -32.13
C PHE A 7 16.81 -14.84 -32.68
N PRO A 8 16.15 -15.53 -33.23
CA PRO A 8 15.13 -15.02 -34.05
C PRO A 8 14.05 -14.40 -33.26
N GLY A 9 13.91 -14.87 -32.14
CA GLY A 9 12.86 -14.35 -31.36
C GLY A 9 12.98 -12.87 -31.19
N GLY A 10 14.14 -12.46 -30.90
CA GLY A 10 14.34 -11.05 -30.68
C GLY A 10 14.10 -10.26 -31.92
N MET A 11 14.50 -10.84 -33.02
CA MET A 11 14.39 -10.13 -34.20
C MET A 11 13.02 -10.02 -34.67
N GLY A 12 12.28 -11.00 -34.49
CA GLY A 12 10.97 -10.99 -35.01
C GLY A 12 9.99 -10.17 -34.25
N MET A 13 10.42 -9.52 -33.20
CA MET A 13 9.47 -8.94 -32.36
C MET A 13 9.67 -7.48 -32.07
N PRO A 14 9.96 -6.62 -32.99
CA PRO A 14 10.06 -5.21 -32.69
C PRO A 14 8.73 -4.63 -32.23
N GLY A 15 7.65 -5.08 -32.80
CA GLY A 15 6.34 -4.62 -32.38
C GLY A 15 6.01 -5.05 -30.98
N ASN A 16 6.39 -6.27 -30.63
CA ASN A 16 6.15 -6.77 -29.29
C ASN A 16 7.00 -6.05 -28.27
N MET A 17 8.22 -5.71 -28.64
CA MET A 17 9.06 -4.94 -27.75
C MET A 17 8.44 -3.59 -27.44
N ASN A 18 7.90 -2.93 -28.43
CA ASN A 18 7.24 -1.66 -28.21
C ASN A 18 6.02 -1.82 -27.32
N ASN A 19 5.27 -2.88 -27.51
CA ASN A 19 4.12 -3.15 -26.68
C ASN A 19 4.53 -3.43 -25.24
N LEU A 20 5.58 -4.18 -25.07
CA LEU A 20 6.09 -4.47 -23.73
C LEU A 20 6.56 -3.22 -23.03
N MET A 21 7.21 -2.34 -23.75
CA MET A 21 7.66 -1.08 -23.20
C MET A 21 6.48 -0.20 -22.79
N LYS A 22 5.47 -0.17 -23.63
CA LYS A 22 4.28 0.60 -23.30
C LYS A 22 3.58 0.04 -22.07
N GLN A 23 3.51 -1.30 -21.97
CA GLN A 23 2.92 -1.92 -20.80
C GLN A 23 3.70 -1.62 -19.55
N ALA A 24 5.03 -1.67 -19.65
CA ALA A 24 5.89 -1.35 -18.52
C ALA A 24 5.69 0.10 -18.09
N GLN A 25 5.60 1.01 -19.03
CA GLN A 25 5.38 2.41 -18.73
C GLN A 25 4.02 2.63 -18.08
N ARG A 26 2.99 1.94 -18.57
CA ARG A 26 1.67 2.03 -17.98
C ARG A 26 1.65 1.51 -16.56
N MET A 27 2.31 0.37 -16.35
CA MET A 27 2.37 -0.22 -15.03
C MET A 27 3.09 0.70 -14.06
N GLN A 28 4.20 1.27 -14.50
CA GLN A 28 4.94 2.20 -13.68
C GLN A 28 4.10 3.42 -13.32
N LYS A 29 3.36 3.93 -14.30
CA LYS A 29 2.49 5.07 -14.05
C LYS A 29 1.38 4.71 -13.06
N GLN A 30 0.81 3.53 -13.21
CA GLN A 30 -0.22 3.06 -12.30
C GLN A 30 0.32 2.91 -10.88
N MET A 31 1.56 2.43 -10.76
CA MET A 31 2.18 2.32 -9.44
C MET A 31 2.40 3.68 -8.82
N GLU A 32 2.84 4.65 -9.62
CA GLU A 32 3.02 6.01 -9.13
C GLU A 32 1.70 6.63 -8.69
N GLU A 33 0.66 6.42 -9.47
CA GLU A 33 -0.67 6.93 -9.14
C GLU A 33 -1.20 6.27 -7.87
N THR A 34 -1.00 4.97 -7.74
CA THR A 34 -1.43 4.23 -6.55
C THR A 34 -0.67 4.72 -5.32
N THR A 35 0.62 4.94 -5.45
CA THR A 35 1.42 5.46 -4.35
C THR A 35 0.93 6.84 -3.93
N LYS A 36 0.63 7.70 -4.90
CA LYS A 36 0.09 9.02 -4.61
C LYS A 36 -1.24 8.94 -3.90
N GLU A 37 -2.11 8.07 -4.36
CA GLU A 37 -3.40 7.87 -3.71
C GLU A 37 -3.22 7.42 -2.27
N LEU A 38 -2.26 6.53 -2.02
CA LEU A 38 -1.98 6.08 -0.66
C LEU A 38 -1.41 7.21 0.19
N GLU A 39 -0.54 8.03 -0.38
CA GLU A 39 0.01 9.18 0.35
C GLU A 39 -1.07 10.15 0.77
N GLU A 40 -2.07 10.35 -0.07
CA GLU A 40 -3.15 11.28 0.19
C GLU A 40 -4.26 10.68 1.03
N LYS A 41 -4.28 9.38 1.16
CA LYS A 41 -5.31 8.70 1.91
C LYS A 41 -5.10 8.88 3.41
N GLU A 42 -6.16 9.18 4.10
CA GLU A 42 -6.11 9.30 5.56
C GLU A 42 -6.86 8.13 6.18
N ILE A 43 -6.17 7.43 7.04
CA ILE A 43 -6.71 6.24 7.69
C ILE A 43 -6.72 6.52 9.18
N THR A 44 -7.89 6.36 9.80
CA THR A 44 -8.08 6.69 11.21
C THR A 44 -8.40 5.42 11.99
N ALA A 45 -7.82 5.31 13.17
CA ALA A 45 -8.13 4.25 14.10
C ALA A 45 -8.27 4.82 15.49
N THR A 46 -9.03 4.14 16.32
CA THR A 46 -9.30 4.61 17.67
C THR A 46 -9.03 3.52 18.70
N ALA A 47 -8.90 3.92 19.95
CA ALA A 47 -8.80 3.02 21.08
C ALA A 47 -9.51 3.66 22.26
N GLY A 48 -9.87 2.84 23.24
CA GLY A 48 -10.54 3.32 24.44
C GLY A 48 -11.92 3.90 24.18
N GLY A 49 -12.65 3.30 23.25
CA GLY A 49 -13.99 3.79 22.94
C GLY A 49 -13.99 5.12 22.20
N GLY A 50 -12.93 5.43 21.49
CA GLY A 50 -12.80 6.68 20.76
C GLY A 50 -12.04 7.76 21.51
N ALA A 51 -11.54 7.43 22.70
CA ALA A 51 -10.82 8.41 23.50
C ALA A 51 -9.48 8.80 22.91
N VAL A 52 -8.86 7.90 22.14
CA VAL A 52 -7.62 8.17 21.41
C VAL A 52 -7.88 7.88 19.95
N GLU A 53 -7.58 8.85 19.11
CA GLU A 53 -7.77 8.71 17.68
C GLU A 53 -6.47 9.03 16.98
N ILE A 54 -6.00 8.13 16.14
CA ILE A 54 -4.76 8.30 15.38
C ILE A 54 -5.10 8.28 13.90
N THR A 55 -4.63 9.28 13.19
CA THR A 55 -4.79 9.35 11.74
C THR A 55 -3.43 9.21 11.09
N VAL A 56 -3.33 8.29 10.14
CA VAL A 56 -2.08 8.05 9.42
C VAL A 56 -2.33 8.11 7.92
N SER A 57 -1.28 8.39 7.16
CA SER A 57 -1.38 8.31 5.70
C SER A 57 -1.25 6.86 5.27
N GLY A 58 -1.61 6.60 4.02
CA GLY A 58 -1.43 5.28 3.46
C GLY A 58 0.02 4.85 3.32
N THR A 59 0.94 5.78 3.55
CA THR A 59 2.39 5.50 3.52
C THR A 59 2.98 5.40 4.92
N ARG A 60 2.12 5.19 5.93
CA ARG A 60 2.52 4.97 7.32
C ARG A 60 3.11 6.18 8.03
N GLU A 61 2.65 7.35 7.64
CA GLU A 61 3.06 8.55 8.33
C GLU A 61 1.95 8.98 9.27
N VAL A 62 2.27 9.23 10.53
CA VAL A 62 1.27 9.69 11.48
C VAL A 62 0.98 11.16 11.21
N LEU A 63 -0.25 11.47 10.88
CA LEU A 63 -0.65 12.82 10.52
C LEU A 63 -1.29 13.57 11.66
N LYS A 64 -1.98 12.86 12.53
CA LYS A 64 -2.74 13.51 13.58
C LYS A 64 -2.97 12.57 14.75
N VAL A 65 -2.92 13.12 15.94
CA VAL A 65 -3.27 12.41 17.15
C VAL A 65 -4.30 13.26 17.88
N LYS A 66 -5.43 12.66 18.18
CA LYS A 66 -6.48 13.35 18.92
C LYS A 66 -6.73 12.61 20.22
N LEU A 67 -6.66 13.32 21.32
CA LEU A 67 -6.86 12.74 22.64
C LEU A 67 -8.06 13.41 23.32
N ASP A 68 -8.86 12.59 23.98
CA ASP A 68 -9.93 13.07 24.79
C ASP A 68 -9.31 13.49 26.12
N GLU A 69 -9.74 14.61 26.67
CA GLU A 69 -9.20 15.09 27.95
C GLU A 69 -9.34 14.06 29.06
N GLU A 70 -10.38 13.27 29.00
CA GLU A 70 -10.64 12.29 30.06
C GLU A 70 -9.54 11.23 30.20
N VAL A 71 -8.83 10.95 29.12
CA VAL A 71 -7.76 9.96 29.18
C VAL A 71 -6.40 10.56 29.43
N VAL A 72 -6.31 11.89 29.50
CA VAL A 72 -5.07 12.58 29.84
C VAL A 72 -5.07 12.80 31.35
N ASP A 73 -4.78 11.72 32.07
CA ASP A 73 -4.83 11.70 33.52
C ASP A 73 -3.41 11.55 34.04
N PRO A 74 -2.89 12.57 34.76
CA PRO A 74 -1.54 12.47 35.29
C PRO A 74 -1.35 11.35 36.28
N ASP A 75 -2.43 10.84 36.84
CA ASP A 75 -2.35 9.73 37.78
C ASP A 75 -2.37 8.36 37.09
N ASP A 76 -2.62 8.35 35.79
CA ASP A 76 -2.70 7.11 35.03
C ASP A 76 -2.13 7.29 33.63
N ILE A 77 -0.88 7.68 33.57
CA ILE A 77 -0.18 7.90 32.31
C ILE A 77 -0.04 6.58 31.54
N GLU A 78 0.13 5.48 32.24
CA GLU A 78 0.30 4.17 31.61
C GLU A 78 -0.91 3.79 30.78
N MET A 79 -2.11 4.10 31.26
CA MET A 79 -3.31 3.84 30.48
C MET A 79 -3.29 4.62 29.15
N LEU A 80 -2.90 5.88 29.22
CA LEU A 80 -2.82 6.72 28.01
C LEU A 80 -1.80 6.15 27.03
N GLU A 81 -0.64 5.75 27.55
CA GLU A 81 0.39 5.15 26.71
C GLU A 81 -0.12 3.90 26.01
N ASP A 82 -0.80 3.05 26.73
CA ASP A 82 -1.35 1.82 26.17
C ASP A 82 -2.40 2.10 25.11
N LEU A 83 -3.23 3.10 25.32
CA LEU A 83 -4.26 3.47 24.35
C LEU A 83 -3.62 4.03 23.07
N ILE A 84 -2.57 4.81 23.20
CA ILE A 84 -1.86 5.34 22.05
C ILE A 84 -1.22 4.21 21.24
N VAL A 85 -0.60 3.26 21.93
CA VAL A 85 -0.01 2.10 21.28
C VAL A 85 -1.08 1.31 20.54
N ALA A 86 -2.20 1.06 21.18
CA ALA A 86 -3.27 0.28 20.57
C ALA A 86 -3.85 0.98 19.35
N ALA A 87 -4.12 2.27 19.44
CA ALA A 87 -4.68 3.03 18.31
C ALA A 87 -3.69 3.12 17.16
N THR A 88 -2.41 3.33 17.47
CA THR A 88 -1.37 3.43 16.46
C THR A 88 -1.21 2.11 15.71
N ASN A 89 -1.14 1.02 16.46
CA ASN A 89 -1.00 -0.30 15.83
C ASN A 89 -2.20 -0.66 14.97
N GLU A 90 -3.39 -0.30 15.43
CA GLU A 90 -4.58 -0.54 14.64
C GLU A 90 -4.58 0.30 13.35
N ALA A 91 -4.14 1.55 13.44
CA ALA A 91 -4.03 2.40 12.25
C ALA A 91 -3.03 1.81 11.26
N LEU A 92 -1.89 1.35 11.74
CA LEU A 92 -0.87 0.75 10.88
C LEU A 92 -1.38 -0.55 10.25
N ARG A 93 -2.15 -1.33 10.99
CA ARG A 93 -2.74 -2.54 10.44
C ARG A 93 -3.72 -2.21 9.30
N LYS A 94 -4.50 -1.16 9.47
CA LYS A 94 -5.41 -0.72 8.42
C LYS A 94 -4.65 -0.22 7.19
N VAL A 95 -3.49 0.41 7.40
CA VAL A 95 -2.64 0.83 6.30
C VAL A 95 -2.14 -0.38 5.52
N GLU A 96 -1.74 -1.43 6.22
CA GLU A 96 -1.29 -2.64 5.55
C GLU A 96 -2.39 -3.27 4.72
N GLU A 97 -3.60 -3.29 5.26
CA GLU A 97 -4.75 -3.80 4.52
C GLU A 97 -5.04 -2.96 3.28
N ALA A 98 -4.99 -1.65 3.42
CA ALA A 98 -5.24 -0.75 2.31
C ALA A 98 -4.16 -0.90 1.24
N SER A 99 -2.91 -1.04 1.66
CA SER A 99 -1.79 -1.22 0.75
C SER A 99 -1.89 -2.56 0.02
N ALA A 100 -2.22 -3.62 0.74
CA ALA A 100 -2.39 -4.94 0.15
C ALA A 100 -3.54 -4.94 -0.85
N SER A 101 -4.63 -4.26 -0.53
CA SER A 101 -5.77 -4.12 -1.42
C SER A 101 -5.39 -3.38 -2.70
N ALA A 102 -4.64 -2.31 -2.57
CA ALA A 102 -4.20 -1.52 -3.70
C ALA A 102 -3.28 -2.34 -4.62
N MET A 103 -2.35 -3.07 -4.01
CA MET A 103 -1.45 -3.93 -4.78
C MET A 103 -2.21 -5.06 -5.46
N SER A 104 -3.19 -5.62 -4.77
CA SER A 104 -4.01 -6.67 -5.33
C SER A 104 -4.77 -6.18 -6.57
N ARG A 105 -5.25 -4.95 -6.53
CA ARG A 105 -5.92 -4.37 -7.70
C ARG A 105 -4.96 -4.17 -8.86
N LEU A 106 -3.73 -3.74 -8.57
CA LEU A 106 -2.73 -3.54 -9.61
C LEU A 106 -2.36 -4.85 -10.29
N THR A 107 -2.23 -5.92 -9.52
CA THR A 107 -1.82 -7.19 -10.04
C THR A 107 -2.98 -8.15 -10.25
N GLY A 108 -4.21 -7.64 -10.19
CA GLY A 108 -5.38 -8.47 -10.28
C GLY A 108 -5.44 -9.32 -11.53
N GLY A 109 -5.09 -8.71 -12.66
CA GLY A 109 -5.07 -9.46 -13.91
C GLY A 109 -4.03 -10.55 -13.93
N LEU A 110 -2.89 -10.30 -13.31
CA LEU A 110 -1.85 -11.31 -13.24
C LEU A 110 -2.21 -12.41 -12.26
N GLY A 111 -2.87 -12.06 -11.19
CA GLY A 111 -3.28 -13.03 -10.20
C GLY A 111 -4.28 -14.03 -10.70
N ASN A 112 -4.98 -13.67 -11.77
CA ASN A 112 -5.98 -14.55 -12.35
C ASN A 112 -5.44 -15.39 -13.48
N MET A 113 -4.17 -15.35 -13.74
CA MET A 113 -3.61 -16.13 -14.82
C MET A 113 -3.71 -17.61 -14.54
N PRO A 114 -4.16 -18.38 -15.51
CA PRO A 114 -4.20 -19.83 -15.36
C PRO A 114 -2.79 -20.34 -15.18
N GLY A 115 -2.61 -21.29 -14.37
CA GLY A 115 -1.29 -21.82 -14.13
C GLY A 115 -0.61 -21.27 -12.91
N MET A 116 -1.15 -20.22 -12.35
CA MET A 116 -0.64 -19.73 -11.08
C MET A 116 -1.17 -20.64 -10.00
N PRO A 117 -0.36 -21.14 -9.16
CA PRO A 117 -0.78 -22.12 -8.20
C PRO A 117 -1.41 -21.52 -6.96
N PHE A 118 -2.01 -20.52 -7.01
CA PHE A 118 -2.74 -20.13 -5.88
C PHE A 118 -4.11 -19.72 -6.21
#